data_47238300e0130a4d777958094ff14f12
#
_entry.id   47238300e0130a4d777958094ff14f12
#
_cell.length_a   1.000
_cell.length_b   1.000
_cell.length_c   1.000
_cell.angle_alpha   90.00
_cell.angle_beta   90.00
_cell.angle_gamma   90.00
#
_symmetry.space_group_name_H-M   'P 1'
#
loop_
_entity.id
_entity.type
_entity.pdbx_description
1 polymer ?
#
loop_
_entity_poly.entity_id
_entity_poly.type
_entity_poly.pdbx_seq_one_letter_code
_entity_poly.pdbx_strand_id
1 'polypeptide(L)'
;MALERVPSDIRAQGGVARMSHPRMIREVQRAVSIPVMAKVRVGHFVEAQILQALEVDFIDESEVLTPADEQFHIDKAPFKVPFVCGCKNLGEALRRIQEGAAMIRTKGEAGTGNIVEVSENVSMGGSPCL
;
A
#
# COMPACT_ATOMS: atom_id res chain seq x y z
N MET A 1 4.29 9.21 -3.92
CA MET A 1 4.02 7.75 -3.97
C MET A 1 4.54 7.22 -5.30
N ALA A 2 5.43 6.24 -5.27
CA ALA A 2 6.03 5.69 -6.49
C ALA A 2 5.09 4.60 -7.06
N LEU A 3 4.45 4.89 -8.18
CA LEU A 3 3.55 3.99 -8.87
C LEU A 3 3.67 4.21 -10.38
N GLU A 4 3.81 3.14 -11.16
CA GLU A 4 4.06 3.21 -12.58
C GLU A 4 2.78 3.24 -13.42
N ARG A 5 1.77 2.47 -13.01
CA ARG A 5 0.46 2.38 -13.69
C ARG A 5 -0.66 2.31 -12.66
N VAL A 6 -1.87 2.68 -13.07
CA VAL A 6 -3.06 2.54 -12.22
C VAL A 6 -3.37 1.06 -12.01
N PRO A 7 -3.35 0.55 -10.76
CA PRO A 7 -3.49 -0.89 -10.51
C PRO A 7 -4.83 -1.48 -10.96
N SER A 8 -5.92 -0.72 -10.88
CA SER A 8 -7.24 -1.18 -11.35
C SER A 8 -7.24 -1.46 -12.85
N ASP A 9 -6.51 -0.68 -13.65
CA ASP A 9 -6.40 -0.89 -15.09
C ASP A 9 -5.61 -2.17 -15.42
N ILE A 10 -4.56 -2.47 -14.64
CA ILE A 10 -3.79 -3.70 -14.79
C ILE A 10 -4.67 -4.91 -14.51
N ARG A 11 -5.45 -4.88 -13.43
CA ARG A 11 -6.37 -5.99 -13.08
C ARG A 11 -7.50 -6.16 -14.08
N ALA A 12 -8.06 -5.08 -14.60
CA ALA A 12 -9.10 -5.12 -15.63
C ALA A 12 -8.63 -5.80 -16.93
N GLN A 13 -7.34 -5.74 -17.21
CA GLN A 13 -6.71 -6.41 -18.36
C GLN A 13 -6.24 -7.84 -18.04
N GLY A 14 -6.57 -8.38 -16.87
CA GLY A 14 -6.14 -9.71 -16.43
C GLY A 14 -4.69 -9.78 -15.94
N GLY A 15 -4.05 -8.64 -15.73
CA GLY A 15 -2.66 -8.57 -15.24
C GLY A 15 -2.54 -8.63 -13.71
N VAL A 16 -1.33 -8.87 -13.24
CA VAL A 16 -0.95 -8.83 -11.83
C VAL A 16 -0.30 -7.49 -11.53
N ALA A 17 -0.93 -6.70 -10.66
CA ALA A 17 -0.36 -5.43 -10.18
C ALA A 17 0.65 -5.72 -9.08
N ARG A 18 1.91 -5.44 -9.33
CA ARG A 18 3.06 -5.70 -8.45
C ARG A 18 3.71 -4.41 -7.99
N MET A 19 4.68 -4.54 -7.08
CA MET A 19 5.62 -3.49 -6.74
C MET A 19 6.24 -2.88 -8.01
N SER A 20 6.44 -1.57 -8.02
CA SER A 20 7.16 -0.89 -9.09
C SER A 20 8.60 -1.37 -9.18
N HIS A 21 9.17 -1.35 -10.38
CA HIS A 21 10.54 -1.80 -10.59
C HIS A 21 11.52 -0.98 -9.72
N PRO A 22 12.49 -1.60 -9.04
CA PRO A 22 13.44 -0.91 -8.15
C PRO A 22 14.16 0.26 -8.82
N ARG A 23 14.49 0.14 -10.11
CA ARG A 23 15.11 1.22 -10.88
C ARG A 23 14.25 2.46 -10.94
N MET A 24 12.95 2.31 -11.21
CA MET A 24 12.00 3.43 -11.24
C MET A 24 11.90 4.11 -9.87
N ILE A 25 11.85 3.32 -8.79
CA ILE A 25 11.81 3.87 -7.43
C ILE A 25 13.07 4.71 -7.15
N ARG A 26 14.25 4.23 -7.54
CA ARG A 26 15.49 4.99 -7.41
C ARG A 26 15.49 6.28 -8.25
N GLU A 27 14.95 6.24 -9.44
CA GLU A 27 14.82 7.43 -10.30
C GLU A 27 13.91 8.48 -9.64
N VAL A 28 12.78 8.05 -9.05
CA VAL A 28 11.89 8.93 -8.29
C VAL A 28 12.60 9.53 -7.06
N GLN A 29 13.32 8.70 -6.29
CA GLN A 29 14.09 9.17 -5.13
C GLN A 29 15.12 10.24 -5.49
N ARG A 30 15.77 10.11 -6.64
CA ARG A 30 16.76 11.09 -7.12
C ARG A 30 16.13 12.36 -7.66
N ALA A 31 14.92 12.28 -8.18
CA ALA A 31 14.22 13.40 -8.82
C ALA A 31 13.52 14.32 -7.81
N VAL A 32 13.28 13.87 -6.58
CA VAL A 32 12.51 14.62 -5.58
C VAL A 32 13.30 14.82 -4.29
N SER A 33 13.00 15.92 -3.59
CA SER A 33 13.55 16.20 -2.25
C SER A 33 12.61 15.83 -1.12
N ILE A 34 11.37 15.46 -1.44
CA ILE A 34 10.35 15.04 -0.48
C ILE A 34 10.46 13.55 -0.17
N PRO A 35 9.90 13.07 0.96
CA PRO A 35 9.85 11.64 1.27
C PRO A 35 9.16 10.83 0.18
N VAL A 36 9.67 9.63 -0.06
CA VAL A 36 9.13 8.68 -1.03
C VAL A 36 8.50 7.49 -0.32
N MET A 37 7.26 7.20 -0.67
CA MET A 37 6.55 5.99 -0.26
C MET A 37 6.39 5.06 -1.46
N ALA A 38 6.73 3.80 -1.28
CA ALA A 38 6.56 2.77 -2.31
C ALA A 38 5.62 1.67 -1.82
N LYS A 39 4.90 1.04 -2.76
CA LYS A 39 3.89 0.04 -2.47
C LYS A 39 4.44 -1.38 -2.62
N VAL A 40 4.01 -2.25 -1.72
CA VAL A 40 4.20 -3.70 -1.80
C VAL A 40 2.86 -4.42 -1.81
N ARG A 41 2.84 -5.62 -2.35
CA ARG A 41 1.67 -6.48 -2.28
C ARG A 41 1.41 -6.96 -0.86
N VAL A 42 0.15 -7.11 -0.49
CA VAL A 42 -0.25 -7.66 0.81
C VAL A 42 0.38 -9.05 1.02
N GLY A 43 1.08 -9.23 2.13
CA GLY A 43 1.74 -10.48 2.50
C GLY A 43 3.07 -10.77 1.80
N HIS A 44 3.54 -9.92 0.91
CA HIS A 44 4.78 -10.14 0.17
C HIS A 44 6.01 -9.59 0.90
N PHE A 45 6.54 -10.38 1.80
CA PHE A 45 7.67 -10.02 2.66
C PHE A 45 8.94 -9.61 1.86
N VAL A 46 9.24 -10.32 0.78
CA VAL A 46 10.45 -10.05 -0.03
C VAL A 46 10.38 -8.69 -0.73
N GLU A 47 9.21 -8.28 -1.24
CA GLU A 47 9.05 -6.94 -1.80
C GLU A 47 9.37 -5.86 -0.76
N ALA A 48 8.89 -6.05 0.48
CA ALA A 48 9.18 -5.13 1.58
C ALA A 48 10.69 -5.09 1.91
N GLN A 49 11.38 -6.23 1.89
CA GLN A 49 12.83 -6.29 2.07
C GLN A 49 13.58 -5.52 0.98
N ILE A 50 13.14 -5.64 -0.28
CA ILE A 50 13.72 -4.89 -1.40
C ILE A 50 13.55 -3.39 -1.17
N LEU A 51 12.36 -2.93 -0.79
CA LEU A 51 12.10 -1.52 -0.52
C LEU A 51 12.91 -0.99 0.67
N GLN A 52 13.09 -1.78 1.72
CA GLN A 52 13.96 -1.41 2.84
C GLN A 52 15.41 -1.25 2.38
N ALA A 53 15.91 -2.14 1.52
CA ALA A 53 17.25 -2.04 0.95
C ALA A 53 17.41 -0.82 0.02
N LEU A 54 16.34 -0.37 -0.62
CA LEU A 54 16.32 0.88 -1.41
C LEU A 54 16.23 2.14 -0.55
N GLU A 55 16.06 1.99 0.77
CA GLU A 55 15.96 3.10 1.73
C GLU A 55 14.80 4.06 1.44
N VAL A 56 13.64 3.53 1.03
CA VAL A 56 12.42 4.33 0.93
C VAL A 56 12.00 4.83 2.32
N ASP A 57 11.32 5.96 2.38
CA ASP A 57 10.92 6.57 3.65
C ASP A 57 9.72 5.88 4.29
N PHE A 58 8.82 5.34 3.46
CA PHE A 58 7.63 4.60 3.89
C PHE A 58 7.36 3.43 2.96
N ILE A 59 6.85 2.33 3.52
CA ILE A 59 6.34 1.19 2.78
C ILE A 59 4.83 1.12 2.94
N ASP A 60 4.08 1.11 1.84
CA ASP A 60 2.65 0.91 1.84
C ASP A 60 2.33 -0.55 1.46
N GLU A 61 1.91 -1.34 2.44
CA GLU A 61 1.34 -2.67 2.19
C GLU A 61 -0.08 -2.47 1.67
N SER A 62 -0.24 -2.52 0.36
CA SER A 62 -1.36 -1.91 -0.31
C SER A 62 -2.31 -2.91 -0.96
N GLU A 63 -3.59 -2.79 -0.63
CA GLU A 63 -4.68 -3.52 -1.26
C GLU A 63 -4.93 -3.13 -2.72
N VAL A 64 -4.35 -2.03 -3.20
CA VAL A 64 -4.47 -1.65 -4.62
C VAL A 64 -3.66 -2.56 -5.53
N LEU A 65 -2.60 -3.18 -5.02
CA LEU A 65 -1.84 -4.20 -5.72
C LEU A 65 -2.51 -5.56 -5.58
N THR A 66 -2.15 -6.51 -6.44
CA THR A 66 -2.64 -7.89 -6.34
C THR A 66 -2.10 -8.53 -5.06
N PRO A 67 -2.95 -9.02 -4.15
CA PRO A 67 -2.46 -9.68 -2.93
C PRO A 67 -1.57 -10.88 -3.25
N ALA A 68 -0.47 -11.02 -2.52
CA ALA A 68 0.37 -12.21 -2.57
C ALA A 68 -0.10 -13.28 -1.58
N ASP A 69 -0.74 -12.84 -0.50
CA ASP A 69 -1.36 -13.70 0.52
C ASP A 69 -2.74 -13.12 0.86
N GLU A 70 -3.76 -13.97 0.82
CA GLU A 70 -5.15 -13.56 1.09
C GLU A 70 -5.48 -13.58 2.59
N GLN A 71 -4.70 -14.28 3.40
CA GLN A 71 -4.97 -14.48 4.84
C GLN A 71 -4.07 -13.62 5.72
N PHE A 72 -2.79 -13.50 5.37
CA PHE A 72 -1.80 -12.89 6.23
C PHE A 72 -1.18 -11.65 5.61
N HIS A 73 -1.06 -10.61 6.41
CA HIS A 73 -0.28 -9.43 6.11
C HIS A 73 1.17 -9.61 6.57
N ILE A 74 2.07 -8.77 6.05
CA ILE A 74 3.47 -8.76 6.44
C ILE A 74 3.60 -8.49 7.95
N ASP A 75 4.40 -9.30 8.65
CA ASP A 75 4.87 -8.95 9.99
C ASP A 75 5.88 -7.79 9.86
N LYS A 76 5.54 -6.66 10.45
CA LYS A 76 6.27 -5.40 10.29
C LYS A 76 7.33 -5.18 11.37
N ALA A 77 7.33 -6.00 12.41
CA ALA A 77 8.27 -5.87 13.52
C ALA A 77 9.76 -5.95 13.11
N PRO A 78 10.18 -6.81 12.18
CA PRO A 78 11.57 -6.88 11.74
C PRO A 78 12.05 -5.68 10.91
N PHE A 79 11.15 -4.84 10.43
CA PHE A 79 11.48 -3.72 9.53
C PHE A 79 11.75 -2.44 10.30
N LYS A 80 12.75 -1.68 9.84
CA LYS A 80 13.05 -0.33 10.35
C LYS A 80 12.25 0.76 9.67
N VAL A 81 11.84 0.55 8.42
CA VAL A 81 11.03 1.48 7.64
C VAL A 81 9.58 1.42 8.13
N PRO A 82 8.93 2.57 8.39
CA PRO A 82 7.54 2.59 8.82
C PRO A 82 6.60 2.13 7.72
N PHE A 83 5.58 1.35 8.11
CA PHE A 83 4.53 0.85 7.22
C PHE A 83 3.26 1.68 7.30
N VAL A 84 2.63 1.85 6.15
CA VAL A 84 1.29 2.41 5.99
C VAL A 84 0.35 1.30 5.50
N CYS A 85 -0.83 1.20 6.09
CA CYS A 85 -1.82 0.20 5.69
C CYS A 85 -3.19 0.84 5.53
N GLY A 86 -4.00 0.33 4.59
CA GLY A 86 -5.40 0.70 4.44
C GLY A 86 -6.30 -0.15 5.33
N CYS A 87 -7.38 0.44 5.85
CA CYS A 87 -8.42 -0.28 6.56
C CYS A 87 -9.82 0.22 6.19
N LYS A 88 -10.81 -0.67 6.27
CA LYS A 88 -12.23 -0.37 6.04
C LYS A 88 -12.99 -0.09 7.33
N ASN A 89 -12.53 -0.62 8.44
CA ASN A 89 -13.18 -0.55 9.74
C ASN A 89 -12.16 -0.59 10.89
N LEU A 90 -12.64 -0.36 12.10
CA LEU A 90 -11.81 -0.33 13.28
C LEU A 90 -11.10 -1.67 13.55
N GLY A 91 -11.75 -2.81 13.29
CA GLY A 91 -11.15 -4.12 13.49
C GLY A 91 -9.93 -4.35 12.60
N GLU A 92 -10.00 -3.96 11.32
CA GLU A 92 -8.85 -4.00 10.42
C GLU A 92 -7.74 -3.06 10.89
N ALA A 93 -8.08 -1.84 11.31
CA ALA A 93 -7.11 -0.87 11.81
C ALA A 93 -6.33 -1.42 13.01
N LEU A 94 -7.01 -2.01 13.97
CA LEU A 94 -6.39 -2.60 15.15
C LEU A 94 -5.46 -3.76 14.80
N ARG A 95 -5.88 -4.62 13.86
CA ARG A 95 -5.01 -5.71 13.38
C ARG A 95 -3.75 -5.20 12.69
N ARG A 96 -3.87 -4.16 11.88
CA ARG A 96 -2.69 -3.54 11.20
C ARG A 96 -1.74 -2.92 12.22
N ILE A 97 -2.25 -2.22 13.22
CA ILE A 97 -1.44 -1.66 14.32
C ILE A 97 -0.75 -2.77 15.12
N GLN A 98 -1.46 -3.84 15.43
CA GLN A 98 -0.89 -4.99 16.13
C GLN A 98 0.26 -5.64 15.36
N GLU A 99 0.18 -5.67 14.03
CA GLU A 99 1.24 -6.17 13.15
C GLU A 99 2.44 -5.20 13.02
N GLY A 100 2.33 -3.99 13.56
CA GLY A 100 3.40 -2.99 13.57
C GLY A 100 3.23 -1.86 12.55
N ALA A 101 2.04 -1.66 11.99
CA ALA A 101 1.78 -0.50 11.12
C ALA A 101 1.93 0.81 11.88
N ALA A 102 2.66 1.76 11.29
CA ALA A 102 2.90 3.08 11.87
C ALA A 102 1.80 4.09 11.51
N MET A 103 1.14 3.90 10.37
CA MET A 103 0.07 4.77 9.89
C MET A 103 -1.05 3.95 9.26
N ILE A 104 -2.27 4.46 9.41
CA ILE A 104 -3.47 3.89 8.81
C ILE A 104 -4.10 4.92 7.88
N ARG A 105 -4.58 4.47 6.73
CA ARG A 105 -5.36 5.29 5.80
C ARG A 105 -6.74 4.67 5.57
N THR A 106 -7.70 5.51 5.23
CA THR A 106 -9.04 5.05 4.85
C THR A 106 -9.00 4.30 3.52
N LYS A 107 -9.89 3.35 3.37
CA LYS A 107 -9.97 2.46 2.22
C LYS A 107 -11.30 2.67 1.52
N GLY A 108 -11.25 3.16 0.28
CA GLY A 108 -12.42 3.25 -0.60
C GLY A 108 -12.36 2.18 -1.68
N GLU A 109 -12.59 2.54 -2.94
CA GLU A 109 -12.39 1.64 -4.08
C GLU A 109 -10.90 1.45 -4.35
N ALA A 110 -10.42 0.23 -4.16
CA ALA A 110 -8.99 -0.07 -4.22
C ALA A 110 -8.42 0.06 -5.64
N GLY A 111 -7.43 0.93 -5.79
CA GLY A 111 -6.66 1.07 -7.03
C GLY A 111 -7.34 1.89 -8.13
N THR A 112 -8.49 2.50 -7.86
CA THR A 112 -9.15 3.40 -8.81
C THR A 112 -8.48 4.78 -8.86
N GLY A 113 -8.51 5.43 -10.03
CA GLY A 113 -8.19 6.84 -10.18
C GLY A 113 -9.42 7.75 -10.05
N ASN A 114 -10.62 7.20 -9.87
CA ASN A 114 -11.87 7.94 -9.78
C ASN A 114 -12.17 8.38 -8.34
N ILE A 115 -12.03 9.69 -8.08
CA ILE A 115 -12.25 10.27 -6.74
C ILE A 115 -13.72 10.14 -6.29
N VAL A 116 -14.67 10.18 -7.21
CA VAL A 116 -16.11 10.05 -6.89
C VAL A 116 -16.41 8.68 -6.29
N GLU A 117 -15.92 7.60 -6.90
CA GLU A 117 -16.08 6.24 -6.38
C GLU A 117 -15.46 6.08 -4.98
N VAL A 118 -14.29 6.68 -4.75
CA VAL A 118 -13.64 6.67 -3.43
C VAL A 118 -14.50 7.35 -2.37
N SER A 119 -15.05 8.52 -2.67
CA SER A 119 -15.86 9.28 -1.72
C SER A 119 -17.19 8.61 -1.39
N GLU A 120 -17.85 8.01 -2.37
CA GLU A 120 -19.09 7.26 -2.18
C GLU A 120 -18.90 6.03 -1.29
N ASN A 121 -17.85 5.25 -1.54
CA ASN A 121 -17.54 4.07 -0.74
C ASN A 121 -17.16 4.41 0.71
N VAL A 122 -16.47 5.49 0.94
CA VAL A 122 -16.15 5.96 2.29
C VAL A 122 -17.41 6.41 3.04
N SER A 123 -18.36 7.07 2.36
CA SER A 123 -19.61 7.52 2.98
C SER A 123 -20.59 6.39 3.29
N MET A 124 -20.60 5.32 2.47
CA MET A 124 -21.51 4.18 2.65
C MET A 124 -20.98 3.09 3.60
N GLY A 125 -19.69 3.06 3.85
CA GLY A 125 -19.01 2.00 4.62
C GLY A 125 -19.09 2.09 6.14
N GLY A 126 -19.88 2.98 6.73
CA GLY A 126 -19.98 3.12 8.19
C GLY A 126 -18.69 3.62 8.83
N SER A 127 -18.75 4.05 10.05
CA SER A 127 -17.72 4.67 10.91
C SER A 127 -16.35 4.95 10.30
N PRO A 128 -15.94 6.20 10.24
CA PRO A 128 -14.61 6.54 9.74
C PRO A 128 -13.54 5.81 10.56
N CYS A 129 -12.57 5.23 9.89
CA CYS A 129 -11.30 4.90 10.54
C CYS A 129 -10.73 6.21 11.10
N LEU A 130 -10.48 6.24 12.38
CA LEU A 130 -9.91 7.39 13.08
C LEU A 130 -8.58 7.82 12.50
#